data_c2c24f00492ab0735ff3020c1de71383
#
_entry.id   c2c24f00492ab0735ff3020c1de71383
#
_cell.length_a   1.000
_cell.length_b   1.000
_cell.length_c   1.000
_cell.angle_alpha   90.00
_cell.angle_beta   90.00
_cell.angle_gamma   90.00
#
_symmetry.space_group_name_H-M   'P 1'
#
loop_
_entity.id
_entity.type
_entity.pdbx_description
1 polymer ?
#
loop_
_entity_poly.entity_id
_entity_poly.type
_entity_poly.pdbx_seq_one_letter_code
_entity_poly.pdbx_strand_id
1 'polypeptide(L)'
;MTSTTRRGRAALVAATAALALGPLALAGPAAAAPAPTTDAPALTAGTRFFTPLPDRGAAQQVIDLGRQHRFADAALIAREVATPQAVWFTDGTPQQVQREVRRTVLEAKAVKAVPTLVVYNAPGRDCAQYSAGGAASQADYEAWADGFARGLVATTQVVVIIEPDGLSNLPSDCGVAYTGDPQNPTDAERIAEIRYAGEAIERANPKALVYLDSGHSGWHSVADSTARLDAAGVSEFAGFSLNVSNYQWTANLSQYGTWVSECLALHPDAETTTPTDCGDQYYSGGPTNGFVGGALDPMAVWSDTAPDPTANTAGINSRYAQELATAGATPTARFVLDTSRNGQGPWAPAAGVTYPDPQTWCNPPGRGLGPQPQARPDAAFPQLDAYLWIKTPGQSDGQCNRGIAGSATDPEWGGIVDPAAGAWFPQQALQLAQLAAPRG
;
A
#
# COMPACT_ATOMS: atom_id res chain seq x y z
N MET A 1 -53.77 0.15 65.88
CA MET A 1 -55.21 -0.04 66.05
C MET A 1 -55.69 -0.66 64.77
N THR A 2 -56.32 -1.89 64.97
CA THR A 2 -57.29 -2.63 64.14
C THR A 2 -56.89 -2.93 62.67
N SER A 3 -56.33 -4.10 62.35
CA SER A 3 -57.01 -5.40 62.18
C SER A 3 -58.21 -5.37 61.27
N THR A 4 -58.09 -5.99 60.12
CA THR A 4 -59.15 -6.97 59.70
C THR A 4 -58.60 -7.84 58.52
N THR A 5 -58.54 -9.11 58.81
CA THR A 5 -58.40 -10.25 57.93
C THR A 5 -59.68 -10.48 57.09
N ARG A 6 -59.51 -10.88 55.80
CA ARG A 6 -60.52 -11.72 55.13
C ARG A 6 -59.87 -12.80 54.27
N ARG A 7 -60.24 -14.05 54.65
CA ARG A 7 -59.99 -15.28 53.91
C ARG A 7 -60.90 -15.36 52.69
N GLY A 8 -60.45 -15.99 51.61
CA GLY A 8 -61.32 -16.33 50.49
C GLY A 8 -60.67 -17.24 49.49
N ARG A 9 -60.82 -18.49 49.67
CA ARG A 9 -61.09 -19.63 48.76
C ARG A 9 -60.14 -19.86 47.57
N ALA A 10 -59.42 -20.98 47.63
CA ALA A 10 -58.78 -21.70 46.53
C ALA A 10 -59.79 -22.16 45.46
N ALA A 11 -59.47 -21.97 44.22
CA ALA A 11 -60.02 -22.64 43.07
C ALA A 11 -58.91 -23.35 42.31
N LEU A 12 -58.95 -24.68 42.31
CA LEU A 12 -58.14 -25.57 41.54
C LEU A 12 -58.52 -25.43 40.06
N VAL A 13 -57.62 -25.00 39.18
CA VAL A 13 -57.81 -25.17 37.74
C VAL A 13 -56.70 -26.09 37.23
N ALA A 14 -57.13 -27.25 36.77
CA ALA A 14 -56.28 -28.23 36.12
C ALA A 14 -55.85 -27.67 34.73
N ALA A 15 -54.60 -27.45 34.52
CA ALA A 15 -54.02 -27.12 33.20
C ALA A 15 -53.48 -28.39 32.55
N THR A 16 -54.12 -28.82 31.50
CA THR A 16 -53.66 -29.86 30.58
C THR A 16 -52.49 -29.30 29.77
N ALA A 17 -51.32 -29.89 29.96
CA ALA A 17 -50.16 -29.60 29.14
C ALA A 17 -50.25 -30.32 27.79
N ALA A 18 -50.48 -29.61 26.72
CA ALA A 18 -50.30 -30.11 25.36
C ALA A 18 -48.85 -30.02 24.97
N LEU A 19 -48.16 -31.14 24.80
CA LEU A 19 -46.84 -31.21 24.18
C LEU A 19 -46.97 -30.90 22.69
N ALA A 20 -46.52 -29.73 22.27
CA ALA A 20 -46.30 -29.43 20.87
C ALA A 20 -44.90 -29.94 20.48
N LEU A 21 -44.85 -31.03 19.74
CA LEU A 21 -43.66 -31.49 19.02
C LEU A 21 -43.42 -30.53 17.84
N GLY A 22 -42.48 -29.58 18.01
CA GLY A 22 -41.96 -28.77 16.92
C GLY A 22 -41.05 -29.64 16.04
N PRO A 23 -41.02 -29.42 14.71
CA PRO A 23 -40.11 -30.15 13.83
C PRO A 23 -38.65 -29.81 14.14
N LEU A 24 -37.82 -30.83 14.41
CA LEU A 24 -36.36 -30.71 14.37
C LEU A 24 -35.96 -30.34 12.94
N ALA A 25 -35.53 -29.11 12.73
CA ALA A 25 -34.79 -28.74 11.53
C ALA A 25 -33.43 -29.41 11.62
N LEU A 26 -33.23 -30.43 10.78
CA LEU A 26 -31.89 -30.95 10.49
C LEU A 26 -31.06 -29.85 9.86
N ALA A 27 -30.10 -29.29 10.60
CA ALA A 27 -29.06 -28.44 10.02
C ALA A 27 -28.31 -29.29 8.98
N GLY A 28 -28.49 -28.97 7.71
CA GLY A 28 -27.69 -29.52 6.64
C GLY A 28 -26.22 -29.10 6.85
N PRO A 29 -25.26 -29.90 6.34
CA PRO A 29 -23.85 -29.50 6.41
C PRO A 29 -23.70 -28.15 5.77
N ALA A 30 -23.03 -27.22 6.48
CA ALA A 30 -22.60 -25.94 5.92
C ALA A 30 -21.83 -26.23 4.64
N ALA A 31 -22.29 -25.64 3.54
CA ALA A 31 -21.56 -25.73 2.28
C ALA A 31 -20.17 -25.15 2.53
N ALA A 32 -19.13 -25.95 2.33
CA ALA A 32 -17.76 -25.48 2.32
C ALA A 32 -17.66 -24.37 1.26
N ALA A 33 -17.03 -23.25 1.62
CA ALA A 33 -16.71 -22.21 0.67
C ALA A 33 -16.02 -22.83 -0.56
N PRO A 34 -16.36 -22.42 -1.77
CA PRO A 34 -15.69 -22.96 -2.95
C PRO A 34 -14.20 -22.71 -2.83
N ALA A 35 -13.41 -23.78 -3.03
CA ALA A 35 -11.96 -23.66 -3.15
C ALA A 35 -11.63 -22.60 -4.21
N PRO A 36 -10.59 -21.76 -4.01
CA PRO A 36 -10.23 -20.76 -4.99
C PRO A 36 -10.04 -21.43 -6.35
N THR A 37 -10.78 -20.94 -7.32
CA THR A 37 -10.70 -21.47 -8.69
C THR A 37 -9.31 -21.18 -9.23
N THR A 38 -8.71 -22.12 -9.94
CA THR A 38 -7.38 -22.06 -10.58
C THR A 38 -7.26 -20.96 -11.65
N ASP A 39 -8.26 -20.09 -11.79
CA ASP A 39 -8.35 -19.00 -12.76
C ASP A 39 -8.28 -17.60 -12.15
N ALA A 40 -7.76 -17.45 -10.94
CA ALA A 40 -7.52 -16.12 -10.35
C ALA A 40 -6.61 -15.30 -11.30
N PRO A 41 -6.91 -14.03 -11.55
CA PRO A 41 -6.09 -13.19 -12.42
C PRO A 41 -4.67 -13.11 -11.85
N ALA A 42 -3.66 -13.27 -12.70
CA ALA A 42 -2.27 -13.24 -12.30
C ALA A 42 -1.42 -12.48 -13.33
N LEU A 43 -0.38 -11.80 -12.85
CA LEU A 43 0.65 -11.25 -13.72
C LEU A 43 1.58 -12.37 -14.19
N THR A 44 1.96 -12.33 -15.45
CA THR A 44 2.93 -13.26 -16.05
C THR A 44 4.18 -12.49 -16.44
N ALA A 45 5.32 -13.16 -16.58
CA ALA A 45 6.57 -12.52 -17.01
C ALA A 45 6.47 -11.77 -18.34
N GLY A 46 5.49 -12.14 -19.19
CA GLY A 46 5.20 -11.44 -20.45
C GLY A 46 4.22 -10.26 -20.32
N THR A 47 3.75 -9.93 -19.12
CA THR A 47 2.82 -8.81 -18.92
C THR A 47 3.47 -7.50 -19.34
N ARG A 48 2.78 -6.78 -20.23
CA ARG A 48 3.20 -5.45 -20.66
C ARG A 48 2.39 -4.39 -19.92
N PHE A 49 3.06 -3.54 -19.16
CA PHE A 49 2.43 -2.44 -18.44
C PHE A 49 2.17 -1.25 -19.35
N PHE A 50 1.14 -0.47 -19.02
CA PHE A 50 0.72 0.70 -19.78
C PHE A 50 1.59 1.91 -19.45
N THR A 51 1.96 2.68 -20.49
CA THR A 51 2.60 3.98 -20.37
C THR A 51 1.56 5.06 -20.63
N PRO A 52 1.18 5.87 -19.62
CA PRO A 52 0.24 6.98 -19.83
C PRO A 52 0.89 8.11 -20.64
N LEU A 53 0.06 9.07 -21.03
CA LEU A 53 0.59 10.32 -21.62
C LEU A 53 1.49 11.02 -20.57
N PRO A 54 2.60 11.63 -21.01
CA PRO A 54 3.54 12.29 -20.10
C PRO A 54 2.88 13.47 -19.39
N ASP A 55 3.34 13.74 -18.16
CA ASP A 55 3.04 14.96 -17.45
C ASP A 55 3.41 16.18 -18.31
N ARG A 56 2.58 17.24 -18.23
CA ARG A 56 2.81 18.48 -19.03
C ARG A 56 4.13 19.15 -18.66
N GLY A 57 4.50 19.15 -17.37
CA GLY A 57 5.77 19.70 -16.88
C GLY A 57 6.95 18.91 -17.44
N ALA A 58 6.86 17.58 -17.49
CA ALA A 58 7.87 16.73 -18.10
C ALA A 58 8.04 17.01 -19.59
N ALA A 59 6.94 17.08 -20.32
CA ALA A 59 6.98 17.41 -21.76
C ALA A 59 7.62 18.80 -22.00
N GLN A 60 7.27 19.79 -21.16
CA GLN A 60 7.86 21.12 -21.23
C GLN A 60 9.37 21.09 -20.92
N GLN A 61 9.78 20.33 -19.90
CA GLN A 61 11.20 20.17 -19.55
C GLN A 61 12.02 19.59 -20.71
N VAL A 62 11.52 18.58 -21.40
CA VAL A 62 12.20 18.02 -22.60
C VAL A 62 12.41 19.11 -23.66
N ILE A 63 11.40 19.94 -23.92
CA ILE A 63 11.48 21.03 -24.89
C ILE A 63 12.52 22.07 -24.45
N ASP A 64 12.49 22.47 -23.18
CA ASP A 64 13.38 23.52 -22.66
C ASP A 64 14.85 23.06 -22.60
N LEU A 65 15.10 21.80 -22.22
CA LEU A 65 16.43 21.20 -22.31
C LEU A 65 16.93 21.15 -23.76
N GLY A 66 16.07 20.80 -24.71
CA GLY A 66 16.40 20.84 -26.13
C GLY A 66 16.78 22.24 -26.64
N ARG A 67 16.02 23.28 -26.23
CA ARG A 67 16.35 24.69 -26.54
C ARG A 67 17.66 25.16 -25.95
N GLN A 68 18.04 24.61 -24.79
CA GLN A 68 19.32 24.87 -24.12
C GLN A 68 20.47 24.02 -24.69
N HIS A 69 20.26 23.24 -25.75
CA HIS A 69 21.23 22.28 -26.33
C HIS A 69 21.65 21.15 -25.35
N ARG A 70 20.92 20.92 -24.30
CA ARG A 70 21.11 19.84 -23.31
C ARG A 70 20.45 18.55 -23.78
N PHE A 71 20.82 18.06 -24.94
CA PHE A 71 20.13 16.94 -25.59
C PHE A 71 20.24 15.62 -24.83
N ALA A 72 21.37 15.40 -24.13
CA ALA A 72 21.56 14.24 -23.28
C ALA A 72 20.52 14.21 -22.12
N ASP A 73 20.36 15.33 -21.43
CA ASP A 73 19.40 15.48 -20.34
C ASP A 73 17.95 15.40 -20.84
N ALA A 74 17.66 16.01 -21.99
CA ALA A 74 16.35 15.88 -22.64
C ALA A 74 16.03 14.41 -22.97
N ALA A 75 17.00 13.63 -23.41
CA ALA A 75 16.85 12.21 -23.69
C ALA A 75 16.62 11.38 -22.41
N LEU A 76 17.20 11.76 -21.27
CA LEU A 76 16.97 11.13 -19.99
C LEU A 76 15.50 11.31 -19.55
N ILE A 77 14.99 12.55 -19.54
CA ILE A 77 13.59 12.83 -19.19
C ILE A 77 12.63 12.17 -20.18
N ALA A 78 12.91 12.23 -21.49
CA ALA A 78 12.08 11.58 -22.50
C ALA A 78 11.99 10.06 -22.27
N ARG A 79 13.05 9.43 -21.80
CA ARG A 79 13.09 8.00 -21.48
C ARG A 79 12.34 7.66 -20.20
N GLU A 80 12.44 8.52 -19.19
CA GLU A 80 11.68 8.41 -17.94
C GLU A 80 10.18 8.39 -18.21
N VAL A 81 9.67 9.38 -18.95
CA VAL A 81 8.23 9.47 -19.27
C VAL A 81 7.75 8.43 -20.29
N ALA A 82 8.64 7.79 -21.01
CA ALA A 82 8.32 6.67 -21.90
C ALA A 82 8.28 5.31 -21.17
N THR A 83 8.61 5.27 -19.88
CA THR A 83 8.52 4.07 -19.03
C THR A 83 7.08 3.94 -18.51
N PRO A 84 6.52 2.71 -18.39
CA PRO A 84 5.21 2.50 -17.78
C PRO A 84 5.13 3.10 -16.37
N GLN A 85 4.01 3.78 -16.08
CA GLN A 85 3.78 4.46 -14.78
C GLN A 85 2.31 4.31 -14.40
N ALA A 86 2.01 4.43 -13.11
CA ALA A 86 0.62 4.44 -12.65
C ALA A 86 -0.10 5.75 -12.99
N VAL A 87 -1.42 5.66 -13.03
CA VAL A 87 -2.32 6.82 -13.14
C VAL A 87 -3.06 6.98 -11.82
N TRP A 88 -2.91 8.14 -11.19
CA TRP A 88 -3.50 8.48 -9.90
C TRP A 88 -4.87 9.13 -10.08
N PHE A 89 -5.82 8.72 -9.26
CA PHE A 89 -7.16 9.29 -9.15
C PHE A 89 -7.33 9.79 -7.71
N THR A 90 -7.43 11.10 -7.55
CA THR A 90 -7.24 11.76 -6.24
C THR A 90 -8.40 12.66 -5.84
N ASP A 91 -9.36 12.92 -6.75
CA ASP A 91 -10.44 13.86 -6.54
C ASP A 91 -11.58 13.69 -7.57
N GLY A 92 -12.42 14.68 -7.66
CA GLY A 92 -13.51 14.77 -8.63
C GLY A 92 -14.82 14.13 -8.14
N THR A 93 -15.87 14.33 -8.92
CA THR A 93 -17.17 13.66 -8.66
C THR A 93 -17.14 12.20 -9.08
N PRO A 94 -18.06 11.35 -8.57
CA PRO A 94 -18.18 9.95 -9.01
C PRO A 94 -18.30 9.78 -10.53
N GLN A 95 -18.95 10.71 -11.21
CA GLN A 95 -19.07 10.67 -12.67
C GLN A 95 -17.80 11.11 -13.40
N GLN A 96 -17.01 12.01 -12.80
CA GLN A 96 -15.74 12.43 -13.37
C GLN A 96 -14.72 11.31 -13.29
N VAL A 97 -14.50 10.72 -12.09
CA VAL A 97 -13.57 9.61 -11.92
C VAL A 97 -13.97 8.41 -12.78
N GLN A 98 -15.26 8.09 -12.89
CA GLN A 98 -15.75 7.04 -13.78
C GLN A 98 -15.30 7.23 -15.23
N ARG A 99 -15.42 8.46 -15.77
CA ARG A 99 -15.01 8.76 -17.15
C ARG A 99 -13.50 8.67 -17.34
N GLU A 100 -12.74 9.14 -16.35
CA GLU A 100 -11.28 9.14 -16.41
C GLU A 100 -10.70 7.74 -16.32
N VAL A 101 -11.17 6.92 -15.37
CA VAL A 101 -10.80 5.50 -15.26
C VAL A 101 -11.13 4.77 -16.56
N ARG A 102 -12.35 4.95 -17.07
CA ARG A 102 -12.77 4.29 -18.30
C ARG A 102 -11.89 4.67 -19.49
N ARG A 103 -11.54 5.95 -19.63
CA ARG A 103 -10.63 6.42 -20.67
C ARG A 103 -9.28 5.73 -20.55
N THR A 104 -8.66 5.76 -19.37
CA THR A 104 -7.35 5.15 -19.11
C THR A 104 -7.35 3.65 -19.43
N VAL A 105 -8.36 2.93 -18.96
CA VAL A 105 -8.47 1.48 -19.22
C VAL A 105 -8.64 1.18 -20.70
N LEU A 106 -9.42 1.99 -21.43
CA LEU A 106 -9.61 1.81 -22.88
C LEU A 106 -8.34 2.16 -23.68
N GLU A 107 -7.60 3.20 -23.28
CA GLU A 107 -6.31 3.55 -23.88
C GLU A 107 -5.29 2.40 -23.69
N ALA A 108 -5.17 1.87 -22.47
CA ALA A 108 -4.32 0.72 -22.18
C ALA A 108 -4.73 -0.52 -22.98
N LYS A 109 -6.02 -0.82 -23.05
CA LYS A 109 -6.56 -1.94 -23.82
C LYS A 109 -6.24 -1.81 -25.31
N ALA A 110 -6.32 -0.61 -25.88
CA ALA A 110 -6.04 -0.36 -27.29
C ALA A 110 -4.59 -0.73 -27.66
N VAL A 111 -3.65 -0.56 -26.74
CA VAL A 111 -2.23 -0.93 -26.92
C VAL A 111 -1.87 -2.29 -26.32
N LYS A 112 -2.86 -3.08 -25.88
CA LYS A 112 -2.71 -4.41 -25.26
C LYS A 112 -1.76 -4.38 -24.07
N ALA A 113 -1.92 -3.41 -23.18
CA ALA A 113 -1.12 -3.24 -21.96
C ALA A 113 -2.03 -3.26 -20.72
N VAL A 114 -1.46 -3.61 -19.59
CA VAL A 114 -2.11 -3.62 -18.27
C VAL A 114 -1.86 -2.27 -17.60
N PRO A 115 -2.89 -1.45 -17.31
CA PRO A 115 -2.72 -0.20 -16.59
C PRO A 115 -2.55 -0.47 -15.10
N THR A 116 -1.71 0.34 -14.45
CA THR A 116 -1.64 0.49 -12.99
C THR A 116 -2.42 1.75 -12.62
N LEU A 117 -3.43 1.60 -11.78
CA LEU A 117 -4.33 2.66 -11.34
C LEU A 117 -4.17 2.84 -9.83
N VAL A 118 -4.19 4.07 -9.34
CA VAL A 118 -4.10 4.36 -7.91
C VAL A 118 -5.39 5.04 -7.47
N VAL A 119 -6.04 4.47 -6.47
CA VAL A 119 -7.14 5.07 -5.70
C VAL A 119 -6.50 5.85 -4.55
N TYR A 120 -6.70 7.16 -4.49
CA TYR A 120 -6.12 8.01 -3.44
C TYR A 120 -7.05 9.17 -3.12
N ASN A 121 -8.13 8.88 -2.39
CA ASN A 121 -9.16 9.87 -2.07
C ASN A 121 -9.83 9.66 -0.70
N ALA A 122 -9.19 8.88 0.20
CA ALA A 122 -9.72 8.66 1.54
C ALA A 122 -9.86 9.99 2.31
N PRO A 123 -10.94 10.20 3.08
CA PRO A 123 -11.15 11.40 3.90
C PRO A 123 -9.98 11.65 4.84
N GLY A 124 -9.50 12.91 4.93
CA GLY A 124 -8.39 13.27 5.80
C GLY A 124 -7.08 12.53 5.55
N ARG A 125 -6.82 12.16 4.30
CA ARG A 125 -5.57 11.47 3.90
C ARG A 125 -4.33 12.29 4.27
N ASP A 126 -3.17 11.61 4.35
CA ASP A 126 -1.84 12.19 4.57
C ASP A 126 -1.72 12.95 5.91
N CYS A 127 -2.48 12.58 6.94
CA CYS A 127 -2.45 13.27 8.23
C CYS A 127 -2.52 14.81 8.11
N ALA A 128 -3.24 15.34 7.11
CA ALA A 128 -3.33 16.76 6.78
C ALA A 128 -1.97 17.42 6.42
N GLN A 129 -1.00 16.65 5.92
CA GLN A 129 0.30 17.17 5.50
C GLN A 129 0.26 17.68 4.04
N TYR A 130 1.33 17.46 3.26
CA TYR A 130 1.49 18.05 1.94
C TYR A 130 0.54 17.52 0.87
N SER A 131 0.04 16.29 1.02
CA SER A 131 -0.96 15.67 0.15
C SER A 131 -2.36 15.63 0.76
N ALA A 132 -2.62 16.51 1.73
CA ALA A 132 -3.90 16.63 2.40
C ALA A 132 -5.08 16.74 1.44
N GLY A 133 -6.23 16.22 1.85
CA GLY A 133 -7.46 16.24 1.04
C GLY A 133 -8.26 14.96 1.23
N GLY A 134 -8.86 14.52 0.14
CA GLY A 134 -9.75 13.37 0.12
C GLY A 134 -11.21 13.75 0.05
N ALA A 135 -12.09 12.75 0.05
CA ALA A 135 -13.54 12.93 0.08
C ALA A 135 -13.99 13.65 1.36
N ALA A 136 -15.14 14.29 1.31
CA ALA A 136 -15.65 15.07 2.45
C ALA A 136 -16.19 14.19 3.60
N SER A 137 -16.50 12.92 3.29
CA SER A 137 -17.00 11.94 4.26
C SER A 137 -16.79 10.53 3.75
N GLN A 138 -16.97 9.53 4.60
CA GLN A 138 -17.00 8.12 4.19
C GLN A 138 -18.04 7.86 3.08
N ALA A 139 -19.25 8.39 3.21
CA ALA A 139 -20.29 8.21 2.19
C ALA A 139 -19.92 8.81 0.83
N ASP A 140 -19.24 9.97 0.83
CA ASP A 140 -18.72 10.59 -0.39
C ASP A 140 -17.59 9.76 -0.99
N TYR A 141 -16.74 9.18 -0.15
CA TYR A 141 -15.66 8.27 -0.58
C TYR A 141 -16.24 7.00 -1.22
N GLU A 142 -17.20 6.35 -0.58
CA GLU A 142 -17.86 5.15 -1.11
C GLU A 142 -18.54 5.44 -2.45
N ALA A 143 -19.24 6.55 -2.56
CA ALA A 143 -19.87 6.97 -3.82
C ALA A 143 -18.83 7.24 -4.93
N TRP A 144 -17.68 7.80 -4.56
CA TRP A 144 -16.56 8.06 -5.46
C TRP A 144 -15.86 6.75 -5.88
N ALA A 145 -15.59 5.84 -4.93
CA ALA A 145 -15.02 4.51 -5.19
C ALA A 145 -15.92 3.68 -6.11
N ASP A 146 -17.23 3.75 -5.92
CA ASP A 146 -18.21 3.19 -6.84
C ASP A 146 -18.12 3.82 -8.25
N GLY A 147 -17.87 5.13 -8.32
CA GLY A 147 -17.61 5.83 -9.58
C GLY A 147 -16.38 5.27 -10.27
N PHE A 148 -15.27 5.12 -9.55
CA PHE A 148 -14.04 4.50 -10.02
C PHE A 148 -14.32 3.08 -10.55
N ALA A 149 -14.95 2.23 -9.75
CA ALA A 149 -15.27 0.85 -10.08
C ALA A 149 -16.13 0.75 -11.37
N ARG A 150 -17.15 1.60 -11.51
CA ARG A 150 -17.96 1.68 -12.75
C ARG A 150 -17.18 2.14 -13.99
N GLY A 151 -16.04 2.79 -13.80
CA GLY A 151 -15.12 3.15 -14.89
C GLY A 151 -14.37 1.94 -15.46
N LEU A 152 -14.20 0.89 -14.69
CA LEU A 152 -13.49 -0.32 -15.11
C LEU A 152 -14.23 -1.06 -16.24
N VAL A 153 -13.47 -1.84 -16.99
CA VAL A 153 -14.00 -2.70 -18.07
C VAL A 153 -13.78 -4.15 -17.63
N ALA A 154 -14.84 -4.82 -17.24
CA ALA A 154 -14.86 -6.13 -16.58
C ALA A 154 -14.03 -7.25 -17.25
N THR A 155 -13.67 -7.09 -18.51
CA THR A 155 -12.88 -8.08 -19.27
C THR A 155 -11.40 -7.69 -19.42
N THR A 156 -10.98 -6.55 -18.87
CA THR A 156 -9.62 -6.00 -19.00
C THR A 156 -8.86 -6.20 -17.71
N GLN A 157 -7.71 -6.85 -17.76
CA GLN A 157 -6.81 -6.95 -16.61
C GLN A 157 -6.30 -5.56 -16.24
N VAL A 158 -6.34 -5.21 -14.97
CA VAL A 158 -5.85 -3.96 -14.40
C VAL A 158 -5.15 -4.26 -13.09
N VAL A 159 -4.15 -3.48 -12.73
CA VAL A 159 -3.56 -3.42 -11.39
C VAL A 159 -4.13 -2.21 -10.70
N VAL A 160 -4.61 -2.36 -9.48
CA VAL A 160 -5.15 -1.25 -8.68
C VAL A 160 -4.48 -1.22 -7.32
N ILE A 161 -3.91 -0.07 -6.99
CA ILE A 161 -3.30 0.22 -5.69
C ILE A 161 -4.31 1.04 -4.88
N ILE A 162 -4.61 0.59 -3.67
CA ILE A 162 -5.62 1.23 -2.82
C ILE A 162 -4.95 2.04 -1.73
N GLU A 163 -5.23 3.34 -1.74
CA GLU A 163 -4.94 4.33 -0.71
C GLU A 163 -3.49 4.26 -0.19
N PRO A 164 -2.50 4.65 -1.02
CA PRO A 164 -1.14 4.80 -0.56
C PRO A 164 -1.05 5.48 0.80
N ASP A 165 -0.24 4.90 1.70
CA ASP A 165 -0.08 5.29 3.10
C ASP A 165 -1.33 5.10 3.99
N GLY A 166 -2.50 4.77 3.42
CA GLY A 166 -3.78 4.77 4.13
C GLY A 166 -3.86 3.82 5.32
N LEU A 167 -3.25 2.62 5.25
CA LEU A 167 -3.13 1.70 6.38
C LEU A 167 -1.89 2.01 7.23
N SER A 168 -0.86 2.60 6.66
CA SER A 168 0.38 2.93 7.39
C SER A 168 0.29 4.25 8.16
N ASN A 169 -0.63 5.13 7.79
CA ASN A 169 -1.00 6.36 8.49
C ASN A 169 -2.47 6.28 8.92
N LEU A 170 -2.79 5.35 9.83
CA LEU A 170 -4.11 5.34 10.43
C LEU A 170 -4.36 6.67 11.19
N PRO A 171 -5.59 7.13 11.32
CA PRO A 171 -5.90 8.37 12.03
C PRO A 171 -5.27 8.48 13.42
N SER A 172 -5.16 7.36 14.16
CA SER A 172 -4.48 7.33 15.46
C SER A 172 -2.97 7.62 15.36
N ASP A 173 -2.32 7.28 14.25
CA ASP A 173 -0.89 7.54 14.02
C ASP A 173 -0.64 9.03 13.75
N CYS A 174 -1.63 9.75 13.24
CA CYS A 174 -1.54 11.18 12.96
C CYS A 174 -1.48 12.07 14.23
N GLY A 175 -1.68 11.50 15.42
CA GLY A 175 -1.70 12.25 16.69
C GLY A 175 -2.87 13.22 16.82
N VAL A 176 -3.88 13.11 15.96
CA VAL A 176 -5.07 13.95 15.97
C VAL A 176 -6.19 13.21 16.71
N ALA A 177 -6.71 13.82 17.77
CA ALA A 177 -7.84 13.23 18.49
C ALA A 177 -9.08 13.21 17.59
N TYR A 178 -9.82 12.10 17.60
CA TYR A 178 -11.10 12.00 16.92
C TYR A 178 -12.07 13.07 17.44
N THR A 179 -12.59 13.89 16.54
CA THR A 179 -13.47 15.02 16.88
C THR A 179 -14.92 14.83 16.42
N GLY A 180 -15.22 13.74 15.72
CA GLY A 180 -16.49 13.56 15.02
C GLY A 180 -16.57 14.30 13.68
N ASP A 181 -15.46 14.87 13.21
CA ASP A 181 -15.36 15.45 11.88
C ASP A 181 -15.32 14.32 10.82
N PRO A 182 -16.21 14.32 9.83
CA PRO A 182 -16.21 13.32 8.74
C PRO A 182 -14.89 13.26 7.96
N GLN A 183 -14.07 14.32 8.00
CA GLN A 183 -12.73 14.33 7.39
C GLN A 183 -11.63 13.83 8.35
N ASN A 184 -11.98 13.45 9.58
CA ASN A 184 -11.08 12.84 10.55
C ASN A 184 -11.69 11.54 11.06
N PRO A 185 -11.69 10.48 10.24
CA PRO A 185 -12.30 9.20 10.60
C PRO A 185 -11.55 8.53 11.77
N THR A 186 -12.18 7.51 12.35
CA THR A 186 -11.50 6.55 13.23
C THR A 186 -10.66 5.57 12.40
N ASP A 187 -9.76 4.83 13.04
CA ASP A 187 -9.00 3.76 12.40
C ASP A 187 -9.92 2.71 11.77
N ALA A 188 -10.99 2.34 12.48
CA ALA A 188 -11.97 1.37 11.97
C ALA A 188 -12.70 1.89 10.71
N GLU A 189 -13.06 3.16 10.66
CA GLU A 189 -13.68 3.78 9.50
C GLU A 189 -12.68 3.82 8.32
N ARG A 190 -11.43 4.19 8.55
CA ARG A 190 -10.37 4.18 7.53
C ARG A 190 -10.15 2.79 6.95
N ILE A 191 -10.08 1.76 7.80
CA ILE A 191 -9.94 0.37 7.37
C ILE A 191 -11.15 -0.07 6.55
N ALA A 192 -12.36 0.30 6.99
CA ALA A 192 -13.60 -0.01 6.26
C ALA A 192 -13.66 0.69 4.89
N GLU A 193 -13.21 1.95 4.78
CA GLU A 193 -13.11 2.69 3.53
C GLU A 193 -12.20 1.98 2.51
N ILE A 194 -11.01 1.57 2.96
CA ILE A 194 -10.02 0.87 2.13
C ILE A 194 -10.57 -0.46 1.64
N ARG A 195 -11.16 -1.26 2.55
CA ARG A 195 -11.81 -2.53 2.20
C ARG A 195 -12.95 -2.33 1.20
N TYR A 196 -13.83 -1.34 1.45
CA TYR A 196 -14.96 -1.04 0.56
C TYR A 196 -14.51 -0.75 -0.87
N ALA A 197 -13.46 0.07 -1.04
CA ALA A 197 -12.94 0.40 -2.36
C ALA A 197 -12.43 -0.86 -3.09
N GLY A 198 -11.68 -1.72 -2.42
CA GLY A 198 -11.21 -2.99 -2.98
C GLY A 198 -12.36 -3.89 -3.44
N GLU A 199 -13.34 -4.12 -2.56
CA GLU A 199 -14.53 -4.92 -2.86
C GLU A 199 -15.36 -4.35 -4.02
N ALA A 200 -15.56 -3.03 -4.08
CA ALA A 200 -16.28 -2.38 -5.18
C ALA A 200 -15.59 -2.60 -6.53
N ILE A 201 -14.26 -2.55 -6.54
CA ILE A 201 -13.44 -2.75 -7.72
C ILE A 201 -13.50 -4.20 -8.21
N GLU A 202 -13.35 -5.19 -7.33
CA GLU A 202 -13.41 -6.60 -7.72
C GLU A 202 -14.81 -7.01 -8.17
N ARG A 203 -15.86 -6.53 -7.51
CA ARG A 203 -17.24 -6.72 -7.97
C ARG A 203 -17.47 -6.19 -9.39
N ALA A 204 -16.86 -5.04 -9.73
CA ALA A 204 -17.02 -4.44 -11.05
C ALA A 204 -16.14 -5.11 -12.12
N ASN A 205 -14.97 -5.60 -11.73
CA ASN A 205 -14.02 -6.24 -12.63
C ASN A 205 -13.30 -7.42 -11.96
N PRO A 206 -13.77 -8.66 -12.14
CA PRO A 206 -13.12 -9.86 -11.59
C PRO A 206 -11.71 -10.13 -12.13
N LYS A 207 -11.21 -9.33 -13.07
CA LYS A 207 -9.83 -9.40 -13.58
C LYS A 207 -8.93 -8.29 -13.01
N ALA A 208 -9.44 -7.49 -12.08
CA ALA A 208 -8.64 -6.55 -11.33
C ALA A 208 -7.72 -7.32 -10.38
N LEU A 209 -6.49 -6.84 -10.26
CA LEU A 209 -5.53 -7.24 -9.25
C LEU A 209 -5.46 -6.09 -8.26
N VAL A 210 -6.09 -6.26 -7.11
CA VAL A 210 -6.19 -5.23 -6.07
C VAL A 210 -5.10 -5.45 -5.04
N TYR A 211 -4.32 -4.40 -4.76
CA TYR A 211 -3.25 -4.39 -3.75
C TYR A 211 -3.51 -3.25 -2.77
N LEU A 212 -3.63 -3.58 -1.49
CA LEU A 212 -3.76 -2.61 -0.41
C LEU A 212 -2.38 -2.04 -0.06
N ASP A 213 -2.23 -0.74 0.10
CA ASP A 213 -0.92 -0.19 0.47
C ASP A 213 -0.57 -0.48 1.92
N SER A 214 0.70 -0.85 2.18
CA SER A 214 1.22 -1.23 3.49
C SER A 214 2.57 -0.56 3.82
N GLY A 215 2.78 0.65 3.32
CA GLY A 215 3.97 1.45 3.63
C GLY A 215 5.28 0.80 3.14
N HIS A 216 6.27 0.65 4.01
CA HIS A 216 7.59 0.14 3.61
C HIS A 216 8.42 -0.44 4.76
N SER A 217 9.52 -1.12 4.43
CA SER A 217 10.42 -1.84 5.34
C SER A 217 11.09 -0.99 6.43
N GLY A 218 11.04 0.32 6.34
CA GLY A 218 11.57 1.24 7.37
C GLY A 218 10.48 1.96 8.16
N TRP A 219 9.23 1.49 8.11
CA TRP A 219 8.10 2.14 8.77
C TRP A 219 7.51 1.25 9.87
N HIS A 220 6.69 0.26 9.51
CA HIS A 220 6.05 -0.64 10.46
C HIS A 220 6.80 -1.97 10.60
N SER A 221 6.68 -2.62 11.76
CA SER A 221 7.10 -4.01 11.92
C SER A 221 6.29 -4.93 11.00
N VAL A 222 6.81 -6.12 10.74
CA VAL A 222 6.06 -7.13 9.96
C VAL A 222 4.70 -7.43 10.61
N ALA A 223 4.68 -7.63 11.93
CA ALA A 223 3.46 -7.94 12.66
C ALA A 223 2.43 -6.80 12.60
N ASP A 224 2.86 -5.54 12.74
CA ASP A 224 1.97 -4.39 12.68
C ASP A 224 1.37 -4.22 11.27
N SER A 225 2.19 -4.31 10.22
CA SER A 225 1.69 -4.31 8.83
C SER A 225 0.74 -5.47 8.56
N THR A 226 1.04 -6.67 9.07
CA THR A 226 0.18 -7.85 8.93
C THR A 226 -1.17 -7.62 9.59
N ALA A 227 -1.20 -7.13 10.83
CA ALA A 227 -2.45 -6.87 11.55
C ALA A 227 -3.33 -5.84 10.83
N ARG A 228 -2.75 -4.76 10.28
CA ARG A 228 -3.47 -3.73 9.52
C ARG A 228 -4.02 -4.27 8.21
N LEU A 229 -3.24 -5.04 7.48
CA LEU A 229 -3.65 -5.69 6.24
C LEU A 229 -4.76 -6.71 6.45
N ASP A 230 -4.66 -7.53 7.49
CA ASP A 230 -5.66 -8.54 7.81
C ASP A 230 -6.97 -7.87 8.25
N ALA A 231 -6.92 -6.84 9.09
CA ALA A 231 -8.09 -6.05 9.45
C ALA A 231 -8.78 -5.42 8.22
N ALA A 232 -8.02 -5.06 7.19
CA ALA A 232 -8.55 -4.55 5.92
C ALA A 232 -9.02 -5.65 4.96
N GLY A 233 -8.89 -6.93 5.33
CA GLY A 233 -9.36 -8.06 4.53
C GLY A 233 -8.45 -8.40 3.35
N VAL A 234 -7.13 -8.26 3.48
CA VAL A 234 -6.16 -8.49 2.39
C VAL A 234 -6.27 -9.88 1.77
N SER A 235 -6.74 -10.88 2.50
CA SER A 235 -6.96 -12.25 2.02
C SER A 235 -8.03 -12.37 0.93
N GLU A 236 -8.88 -11.36 0.79
CA GLU A 236 -9.93 -11.28 -0.24
C GLU A 236 -9.39 -10.68 -1.54
N PHE A 237 -8.18 -10.10 -1.54
CA PHE A 237 -7.57 -9.37 -2.65
C PHE A 237 -6.32 -10.10 -3.19
N ALA A 238 -5.71 -9.55 -4.22
CA ALA A 238 -4.44 -10.05 -4.75
C ALA A 238 -3.30 -9.97 -3.73
N GLY A 239 -3.34 -8.97 -2.85
CA GLY A 239 -2.38 -8.77 -1.79
C GLY A 239 -2.12 -7.29 -1.47
N PHE A 240 -0.85 -6.88 -1.38
CA PHE A 240 -0.50 -5.54 -0.91
C PHE A 240 0.61 -4.88 -1.75
N SER A 241 0.72 -3.56 -1.64
CA SER A 241 1.80 -2.78 -2.25
C SER A 241 2.74 -2.23 -1.19
N LEU A 242 3.99 -2.05 -1.55
CA LEU A 242 5.02 -1.49 -0.69
C LEU A 242 5.78 -0.37 -1.38
N ASN A 243 6.29 0.57 -0.57
CA ASN A 243 7.20 1.64 -0.98
C ASN A 243 6.56 2.71 -1.87
N VAL A 244 5.22 2.79 -1.92
CA VAL A 244 4.57 3.81 -2.74
C VAL A 244 5.05 5.20 -2.30
N SER A 245 5.57 5.95 -3.25
CA SER A 245 6.16 7.29 -3.03
C SER A 245 7.40 7.33 -2.12
N ASN A 246 8.03 6.19 -1.81
CA ASN A 246 9.17 6.06 -0.91
C ASN A 246 10.45 5.57 -1.60
N TYR A 247 11.52 5.36 -0.83
CA TYR A 247 12.89 5.24 -1.36
C TYR A 247 13.66 4.03 -0.82
N GLN A 248 12.99 3.05 -0.17
CA GLN A 248 13.66 1.92 0.44
C GLN A 248 14.32 1.01 -0.62
N TRP A 249 15.42 0.36 -0.26
CA TRP A 249 16.10 -0.59 -1.15
C TRP A 249 15.17 -1.69 -1.64
N THR A 250 15.17 -1.96 -2.94
CA THR A 250 14.37 -3.04 -3.54
C THR A 250 14.61 -4.40 -2.87
N ALA A 251 15.86 -4.71 -2.52
CA ALA A 251 16.20 -5.95 -1.79
C ALA A 251 15.52 -6.02 -0.42
N ASN A 252 15.56 -4.93 0.35
CA ASN A 252 14.94 -4.85 1.67
C ASN A 252 13.42 -5.00 1.59
N LEU A 253 12.81 -4.37 0.59
CA LEU A 253 11.37 -4.47 0.32
C LEU A 253 10.96 -5.89 -0.09
N SER A 254 11.78 -6.58 -0.88
CA SER A 254 11.52 -7.96 -1.28
C SER A 254 11.55 -8.91 -0.10
N GLN A 255 12.50 -8.75 0.82
CA GLN A 255 12.56 -9.51 2.08
C GLN A 255 11.36 -9.19 2.96
N TYR A 256 11.12 -7.90 3.21
CA TYR A 256 10.02 -7.44 4.07
C TYR A 256 8.65 -7.90 3.55
N GLY A 257 8.38 -7.75 2.25
CA GLY A 257 7.13 -8.21 1.65
C GLY A 257 6.95 -9.73 1.74
N THR A 258 8.04 -10.49 1.65
CA THR A 258 8.01 -11.93 1.87
C THR A 258 7.63 -12.25 3.31
N TRP A 259 8.25 -11.61 4.30
CA TRP A 259 7.93 -11.84 5.72
C TRP A 259 6.49 -11.43 6.06
N VAL A 260 5.98 -10.33 5.50
CA VAL A 260 4.55 -9.94 5.66
C VAL A 260 3.63 -11.02 5.09
N SER A 261 3.93 -11.55 3.89
CA SER A 261 3.14 -12.63 3.28
C SER A 261 3.21 -13.93 4.10
N GLU A 262 4.37 -14.24 4.66
CA GLU A 262 4.59 -15.40 5.52
C GLU A 262 3.87 -15.24 6.88
N CYS A 263 3.94 -14.06 7.48
CA CYS A 263 3.23 -13.73 8.71
C CYS A 263 1.70 -13.82 8.52
N LEU A 264 1.15 -13.29 7.42
CA LEU A 264 -0.27 -13.46 7.06
C LEU A 264 -0.67 -14.94 6.97
N ALA A 265 0.19 -15.79 6.41
CA ALA A 265 -0.10 -17.22 6.31
C ALA A 265 -0.06 -17.95 7.65
N LEU A 266 0.78 -17.50 8.59
CA LEU A 266 0.89 -18.05 9.94
C LEU A 266 -0.23 -17.56 10.87
N HIS A 267 -0.75 -16.37 10.62
CA HIS A 267 -1.75 -15.70 11.46
C HIS A 267 -2.93 -15.20 10.59
N PRO A 268 -3.78 -16.10 10.09
CA PRO A 268 -4.85 -15.74 9.17
C PRO A 268 -6.03 -14.99 9.83
N ASP A 269 -5.89 -14.60 11.09
CA ASP A 269 -6.92 -13.95 11.89
C ASP A 269 -6.31 -12.79 12.70
N ALA A 270 -6.70 -11.54 12.38
CA ALA A 270 -6.21 -10.32 13.01
C ALA A 270 -6.39 -10.30 14.53
N GLU A 271 -7.41 -10.99 15.07
CA GLU A 271 -7.67 -11.05 16.50
C GLU A 271 -6.58 -11.86 17.25
N THR A 272 -5.88 -12.74 16.54
CA THR A 272 -4.88 -13.63 17.14
C THR A 272 -3.43 -13.21 16.86
N THR A 273 -3.23 -12.29 15.90
CA THR A 273 -1.88 -11.80 15.55
C THR A 273 -1.43 -10.72 16.54
N THR A 274 -0.29 -10.91 17.17
CA THR A 274 0.33 -9.92 18.05
C THR A 274 1.66 -9.42 17.45
N PRO A 275 2.10 -8.18 17.75
CA PRO A 275 3.34 -7.63 17.23
C PRO A 275 4.61 -8.46 17.55
N THR A 276 4.55 -9.35 18.53
CA THR A 276 5.68 -10.21 18.91
C THR A 276 5.69 -11.57 18.23
N ASP A 277 4.63 -11.91 17.49
CA ASP A 277 4.47 -13.26 16.93
C ASP A 277 5.26 -13.47 15.65
N CYS A 278 5.54 -12.40 14.90
CA CYS A 278 6.29 -12.45 13.65
C CYS A 278 7.70 -11.89 13.81
N GLY A 279 8.69 -12.56 13.23
CA GLY A 279 10.04 -12.02 13.12
C GLY A 279 10.08 -10.80 12.19
N ASP A 280 10.85 -9.76 12.55
CA ASP A 280 10.88 -8.53 11.78
C ASP A 280 12.27 -7.88 11.70
N GLN A 281 12.35 -6.79 10.94
CA GLN A 281 13.56 -6.01 10.71
C GLN A 281 14.06 -5.26 11.96
N TYR A 282 13.24 -5.07 12.96
CA TYR A 282 13.63 -4.37 14.20
C TYR A 282 14.20 -5.31 15.24
N TYR A 283 13.96 -6.61 15.07
CA TYR A 283 14.52 -7.66 15.91
C TYR A 283 14.92 -8.88 15.06
N SER A 284 16.17 -8.93 14.66
CA SER A 284 16.71 -10.03 13.86
C SER A 284 16.98 -11.31 14.64
N GLY A 285 16.78 -11.32 15.96
CA GLY A 285 17.16 -12.35 16.96
C GLY A 285 16.71 -13.78 16.68
N GLY A 286 16.98 -14.26 15.51
CA GLY A 286 16.85 -15.68 15.17
C GLY A 286 18.06 -16.48 15.66
N PRO A 287 17.88 -17.67 16.27
CA PRO A 287 18.98 -18.48 16.79
C PRO A 287 19.87 -19.10 15.70
N THR A 288 19.51 -18.95 14.43
CA THR A 288 20.03 -19.80 13.36
C THR A 288 21.17 -19.19 12.54
N ASN A 289 21.39 -17.87 12.59
CA ASN A 289 22.48 -17.22 11.86
C ASN A 289 23.67 -16.82 12.74
N GLY A 290 23.63 -17.14 14.04
CA GLY A 290 24.69 -16.77 14.99
C GLY A 290 24.65 -15.31 15.44
N PHE A 291 23.72 -14.50 14.96
CA PHE A 291 23.53 -13.11 15.36
C PHE A 291 22.45 -13.04 16.45
N VAL A 292 22.76 -12.30 17.50
CA VAL A 292 21.87 -12.16 18.64
C VAL A 292 21.40 -10.73 18.74
N GLY A 293 20.09 -10.55 18.58
CA GLY A 293 19.34 -9.38 19.00
C GLY A 293 19.88 -8.04 18.49
N GLY A 294 19.48 -7.63 17.29
CA GLY A 294 19.73 -6.29 16.77
C GLY A 294 18.82 -6.01 15.59
N ALA A 295 18.35 -4.77 15.49
CA ALA A 295 17.61 -4.33 14.31
C ALA A 295 18.49 -4.39 13.06
N LEU A 296 17.87 -4.66 11.92
CA LEU A 296 18.51 -4.47 10.63
C LEU A 296 18.69 -2.97 10.34
N ASP A 297 19.82 -2.61 9.75
CA ASP A 297 20.06 -1.23 9.31
C ASP A 297 19.24 -0.95 8.02
N PRO A 298 18.26 -0.05 8.02
CA PRO A 298 17.50 0.27 6.83
C PRO A 298 18.34 0.94 5.73
N MET A 299 19.48 1.52 6.07
CA MET A 299 20.41 2.13 5.12
C MET A 299 21.28 1.10 4.38
N ALA A 300 21.44 -0.10 4.95
CA ALA A 300 22.17 -1.19 4.32
C ALA A 300 21.28 -2.00 3.36
N VAL A 301 21.90 -2.65 2.37
CA VAL A 301 21.21 -3.62 1.52
C VAL A 301 21.18 -4.98 2.21
N TRP A 302 20.01 -5.51 2.47
CA TRP A 302 19.83 -6.78 3.19
C TRP A 302 20.02 -8.00 2.28
N SER A 303 20.62 -9.04 2.86
CA SER A 303 20.84 -10.32 2.17
C SER A 303 21.11 -11.44 3.19
N ASP A 304 20.73 -12.67 2.88
CA ASP A 304 21.04 -13.87 3.64
C ASP A 304 22.54 -14.13 3.78
N THR A 305 23.33 -13.57 2.90
CA THR A 305 24.79 -13.77 2.84
C THR A 305 25.57 -12.53 3.25
N ALA A 306 24.89 -11.48 3.71
CA ALA A 306 25.57 -10.27 4.16
C ALA A 306 26.52 -10.60 5.33
N PRO A 307 27.80 -10.17 5.28
CA PRO A 307 28.75 -10.41 6.34
C PRO A 307 28.46 -9.57 7.58
N ASP A 308 27.79 -8.43 7.40
CA ASP A 308 27.37 -7.55 8.49
C ASP A 308 26.08 -8.09 9.13
N PRO A 309 26.05 -8.35 10.45
CA PRO A 309 24.85 -8.80 11.14
C PRO A 309 23.65 -7.85 10.98
N THR A 310 23.88 -6.55 10.86
CA THR A 310 22.81 -5.56 10.71
C THR A 310 22.22 -5.52 9.28
N ALA A 311 22.75 -6.31 8.37
CA ALA A 311 22.22 -6.47 7.01
C ALA A 311 21.89 -7.94 6.69
N ASN A 312 22.11 -8.88 7.61
CA ASN A 312 21.93 -10.31 7.38
C ASN A 312 20.53 -10.78 7.77
N THR A 313 19.81 -11.35 6.81
CA THR A 313 18.42 -11.79 6.93
C THR A 313 18.25 -13.28 7.17
N ALA A 314 19.32 -14.09 7.13
CA ALA A 314 19.25 -15.55 7.21
C ALA A 314 18.52 -16.09 8.46
N GLY A 315 18.67 -15.39 9.60
CA GLY A 315 18.01 -15.79 10.86
C GLY A 315 16.49 -15.65 10.78
N ILE A 316 16.00 -14.54 10.27
CA ILE A 316 14.56 -14.27 10.11
C ILE A 316 13.99 -15.29 9.09
N ASN A 317 14.64 -15.45 7.94
CA ASN A 317 14.19 -16.38 6.90
C ASN A 317 14.15 -17.82 7.39
N SER A 318 15.15 -18.27 8.16
CA SER A 318 15.15 -19.60 8.76
C SER A 318 14.01 -19.80 9.75
N ARG A 319 13.69 -18.78 10.54
CA ARG A 319 12.57 -18.80 11.47
C ARG A 319 11.25 -19.00 10.73
N TYR A 320 10.95 -18.17 9.73
CA TYR A 320 9.74 -18.31 8.94
C TYR A 320 9.63 -19.67 8.25
N ALA A 321 10.72 -20.17 7.67
CA ALA A 321 10.72 -21.49 7.05
C ALA A 321 10.35 -22.60 8.04
N GLN A 322 10.83 -22.54 9.28
CA GLN A 322 10.49 -23.48 10.35
C GLN A 322 9.02 -23.35 10.80
N GLU A 323 8.56 -22.14 11.01
CA GLU A 323 7.20 -21.87 11.49
C GLU A 323 6.15 -22.29 10.43
N LEU A 324 6.36 -21.96 9.17
CA LEU A 324 5.52 -22.39 8.07
C LEU A 324 5.47 -23.91 7.91
N ALA A 325 6.64 -24.56 8.00
CA ALA A 325 6.71 -26.03 7.94
C ALA A 325 5.95 -26.68 9.10
N THR A 326 6.07 -26.13 10.32
CA THR A 326 5.39 -26.63 11.52
C THR A 326 3.88 -26.43 11.43
N ALA A 327 3.43 -25.28 10.95
CA ALA A 327 2.01 -24.97 10.79
C ALA A 327 1.39 -25.64 9.55
N GLY A 328 2.19 -26.12 8.60
CA GLY A 328 1.71 -26.57 7.30
C GLY A 328 1.08 -25.43 6.48
N ALA A 329 1.49 -24.20 6.75
CA ALA A 329 0.95 -23.00 6.12
C ALA A 329 1.72 -22.66 4.82
N THR A 330 1.02 -22.06 3.88
CA THR A 330 1.60 -21.63 2.59
C THR A 330 1.25 -20.16 2.34
N PRO A 331 2.23 -19.27 2.16
CA PRO A 331 1.97 -17.86 1.84
C PRO A 331 1.23 -17.71 0.52
N THR A 332 0.10 -17.01 0.54
CA THR A 332 -0.76 -16.77 -0.65
C THR A 332 -0.89 -15.30 -0.99
N ALA A 333 -0.77 -14.41 0.00
CA ALA A 333 -0.81 -12.97 -0.22
C ALA A 333 0.40 -12.56 -1.10
N ARG A 334 0.13 -11.83 -2.15
CA ARG A 334 1.15 -11.38 -3.10
C ARG A 334 1.45 -9.92 -2.87
N PHE A 335 2.56 -9.44 -3.41
CA PHE A 335 2.88 -8.02 -3.27
C PHE A 335 3.51 -7.43 -4.53
N VAL A 336 3.41 -6.12 -4.64
CA VAL A 336 4.07 -5.31 -5.66
C VAL A 336 4.91 -4.23 -5.00
N LEU A 337 5.98 -3.81 -5.67
CA LEU A 337 6.90 -2.79 -5.17
C LEU A 337 6.86 -1.55 -6.04
N ASP A 338 6.75 -0.37 -5.42
CA ASP A 338 7.09 0.86 -6.10
C ASP A 338 8.62 1.02 -6.17
N THR A 339 9.14 0.94 -7.38
CA THR A 339 10.58 1.07 -7.66
C THR A 339 10.91 2.36 -8.42
N SER A 340 9.98 3.31 -8.46
CA SER A 340 10.09 4.51 -9.27
C SER A 340 11.28 5.40 -8.91
N ARG A 341 11.64 5.49 -7.60
CA ARG A 341 12.59 6.47 -7.09
C ARG A 341 13.65 5.90 -6.12
N ASN A 342 13.77 4.60 -6.04
CA ASN A 342 14.56 3.90 -5.02
C ASN A 342 15.92 3.37 -5.49
N GLY A 343 16.42 3.83 -6.63
CA GLY A 343 17.66 3.34 -7.24
C GLY A 343 18.92 3.55 -6.41
N GLN A 344 18.89 4.47 -5.44
CA GLN A 344 19.98 4.76 -4.49
C GLN A 344 19.58 4.48 -3.02
N GLY A 345 18.46 3.80 -2.82
CA GLY A 345 17.94 3.45 -1.50
C GLY A 345 17.49 4.67 -0.67
N PRO A 346 17.27 4.50 0.65
CA PRO A 346 16.81 5.56 1.54
C PRO A 346 17.83 6.69 1.69
N TRP A 347 17.34 7.86 2.11
CA TRP A 347 18.15 9.05 2.31
C TRP A 347 18.29 9.38 3.80
N ALA A 348 19.44 9.94 4.16
CA ALA A 348 19.66 10.61 5.42
C ALA A 348 20.41 11.92 5.18
N PRO A 349 20.25 12.92 6.06
CA PRO A 349 21.06 14.15 6.00
C PRO A 349 22.56 13.85 5.99
N ALA A 350 23.35 14.72 5.36
CA ALA A 350 24.80 14.60 5.36
C ALA A 350 25.37 14.59 6.79
N ALA A 351 26.50 13.92 6.99
CA ALA A 351 27.14 13.85 8.30
C ALA A 351 27.36 15.25 8.91
N GLY A 352 26.87 15.47 10.12
CA GLY A 352 26.93 16.76 10.80
C GLY A 352 25.80 17.75 10.48
N VAL A 353 24.88 17.39 9.57
CA VAL A 353 23.66 18.15 9.30
C VAL A 353 22.51 17.57 10.14
N THR A 354 21.82 18.44 10.86
CA THR A 354 20.67 18.05 11.67
C THR A 354 19.50 18.97 11.35
N TYR A 355 18.34 18.38 11.13
CA TYR A 355 17.07 19.09 10.92
C TYR A 355 16.09 18.80 12.07
N PRO A 356 15.16 19.72 12.39
CA PRO A 356 14.09 19.48 13.37
C PRO A 356 13.26 18.24 13.03
N ASP A 357 12.93 18.06 11.75
CA ASP A 357 12.36 16.87 11.15
C ASP A 357 13.03 16.69 9.76
N PRO A 358 13.85 15.66 9.54
CA PRO A 358 14.54 15.50 8.29
C PRO A 358 13.61 15.22 7.09
N GLN A 359 12.35 14.82 7.32
CA GLN A 359 11.38 14.53 6.25
C GLN A 359 12.00 13.65 5.17
N THR A 360 12.57 12.52 5.57
CA THR A 360 13.37 11.65 4.68
C THR A 360 12.58 11.10 3.50
N TRP A 361 11.27 11.13 3.60
CA TRP A 361 10.31 10.75 2.58
C TRP A 361 10.00 11.89 1.59
N CYS A 362 10.21 13.15 1.96
CA CYS A 362 9.77 14.31 1.21
C CYS A 362 10.90 14.83 0.30
N ASN A 363 10.80 14.64 -0.99
CA ASN A 363 11.76 15.07 -2.02
C ASN A 363 13.25 14.90 -1.64
N PRO A 364 13.72 13.77 -1.10
CA PRO A 364 15.12 13.63 -0.75
C PRO A 364 16.00 13.72 -2.00
N PRO A 365 17.13 14.46 -1.93
CA PRO A 365 18.06 14.56 -3.05
C PRO A 365 18.87 13.28 -3.24
N GLY A 366 19.52 13.16 -4.40
CA GLY A 366 20.45 12.07 -4.69
C GLY A 366 19.81 10.70 -4.87
N ARG A 367 18.50 10.63 -5.05
CA ARG A 367 17.80 9.39 -5.36
C ARG A 367 17.81 9.13 -6.86
N GLY A 368 17.89 7.88 -7.26
CA GLY A 368 17.87 7.46 -8.68
C GLY A 368 16.57 6.75 -9.01
N LEU A 369 16.24 6.69 -10.30
CA LEU A 369 15.21 5.74 -10.76
C LEU A 369 15.66 4.32 -10.41
N GLY A 370 14.78 3.53 -9.85
CA GLY A 370 15.02 2.13 -9.52
C GLY A 370 14.73 1.19 -10.71
N PRO A 371 14.60 -0.11 -10.44
CA PRO A 371 14.28 -1.11 -11.46
C PRO A 371 13.04 -0.72 -12.26
N GLN A 372 13.05 -1.01 -13.56
CA GLN A 372 11.92 -0.71 -14.44
C GLN A 372 10.72 -1.63 -14.14
N PRO A 373 9.48 -1.18 -14.43
CA PRO A 373 8.29 -2.00 -14.28
C PRO A 373 8.42 -3.35 -14.99
N GLN A 374 8.28 -4.41 -14.23
CA GLN A 374 8.42 -5.79 -14.69
C GLN A 374 7.56 -6.71 -13.85
N ALA A 375 6.78 -7.56 -14.48
CA ALA A 375 6.05 -8.62 -13.80
C ALA A 375 6.96 -9.82 -13.53
N ARG A 376 6.80 -10.44 -12.35
CA ARG A 376 7.59 -11.60 -11.91
C ARG A 376 9.10 -11.34 -12.01
N PRO A 377 9.59 -10.27 -11.38
CA PRO A 377 10.94 -9.80 -11.63
C PRO A 377 12.03 -10.70 -11.05
N ASP A 378 11.72 -11.45 -9.98
CA ASP A 378 12.68 -12.27 -9.26
C ASP A 378 12.05 -13.60 -8.81
N ALA A 379 12.61 -14.69 -9.28
CA ALA A 379 12.15 -16.04 -8.93
C ALA A 379 12.47 -16.44 -7.48
N ALA A 380 13.40 -15.75 -6.81
CA ALA A 380 13.71 -15.96 -5.39
C ALA A 380 12.59 -15.48 -4.47
N PHE A 381 11.74 -14.58 -4.95
CA PHE A 381 10.60 -14.02 -4.22
C PHE A 381 9.27 -14.38 -4.93
N PRO A 382 8.75 -15.60 -4.75
CA PRO A 382 7.60 -16.09 -5.51
C PRO A 382 6.30 -15.33 -5.24
N GLN A 383 6.19 -14.61 -4.12
CA GLN A 383 5.05 -13.75 -3.79
C GLN A 383 5.15 -12.35 -4.43
N LEU A 384 6.32 -11.95 -4.91
CA LEU A 384 6.53 -10.69 -5.60
C LEU A 384 5.95 -10.74 -7.02
N ASP A 385 4.85 -10.02 -7.23
CA ASP A 385 4.15 -10.01 -8.51
C ASP A 385 4.76 -9.06 -9.53
N ALA A 386 5.22 -7.90 -9.08
CA ALA A 386 5.83 -6.93 -10.00
C ALA A 386 6.66 -5.86 -9.31
N TYR A 387 7.66 -5.35 -10.03
CA TYR A 387 8.15 -3.98 -9.89
C TYR A 387 7.24 -3.07 -10.70
N LEU A 388 6.85 -1.94 -10.12
CA LEU A 388 6.01 -0.94 -10.75
C LEU A 388 6.59 0.46 -10.49
N TRP A 389 6.30 1.41 -11.36
CA TRP A 389 6.48 2.82 -11.04
C TRP A 389 5.12 3.39 -10.65
N ILE A 390 4.81 3.28 -9.35
CA ILE A 390 3.51 3.70 -8.81
C ILE A 390 3.52 5.21 -8.60
N LYS A 391 4.49 5.76 -7.85
CA LYS A 391 4.73 7.20 -7.88
C LYS A 391 5.24 7.60 -9.26
N THR A 392 4.74 8.68 -9.82
CA THR A 392 5.31 9.27 -11.03
C THR A 392 6.65 9.91 -10.69
N PRO A 393 7.79 9.41 -11.21
CA PRO A 393 9.07 10.04 -10.98
C PRO A 393 9.05 11.50 -11.45
N GLY A 394 9.71 12.38 -10.70
CA GLY A 394 9.74 13.82 -11.00
C GLY A 394 8.50 14.61 -10.54
N GLN A 395 7.44 13.97 -10.03
CA GLN A 395 6.40 14.68 -9.31
C GLN A 395 6.77 14.85 -7.84
N SER A 396 6.69 16.09 -7.35
CA SER A 396 7.00 16.47 -5.98
C SER A 396 6.15 15.74 -4.94
N ASP A 397 6.70 15.50 -3.75
CA ASP A 397 5.97 15.05 -2.57
C ASP A 397 5.31 16.21 -1.82
N GLY A 398 5.77 17.44 -2.06
CA GLY A 398 5.24 18.65 -1.46
C GLY A 398 6.29 19.71 -1.21
N GLN A 399 5.91 20.74 -0.53
CA GLN A 399 6.78 21.88 -0.18
C GLN A 399 7.60 21.58 1.08
N CYS A 400 8.54 20.64 0.95
CA CYS A 400 9.38 20.18 2.06
C CYS A 400 10.17 21.34 2.66
N ASN A 401 10.33 21.35 3.97
CA ASN A 401 11.10 22.39 4.68
C ASN A 401 11.99 21.84 5.80
N ARG A 402 12.13 20.51 5.87
CA ARG A 402 12.93 19.77 6.87
C ARG A 402 12.53 20.08 8.31
N GLY A 403 11.24 20.40 8.55
CA GLY A 403 10.72 20.75 9.86
C GLY A 403 11.21 22.13 10.38
N ILE A 404 11.82 22.95 9.53
CA ILE A 404 12.33 24.28 9.93
C ILE A 404 11.15 25.23 10.08
N ALA A 405 10.85 25.61 11.33
CA ALA A 405 9.74 26.48 11.64
C ALA A 405 9.84 27.83 10.90
N GLY A 406 8.76 28.23 10.25
CA GLY A 406 8.67 29.48 9.50
C GLY A 406 9.42 29.48 8.16
N SER A 407 10.07 28.40 7.77
CA SER A 407 10.65 28.24 6.43
C SER A 407 9.63 27.66 5.46
N ALA A 408 9.57 28.21 4.26
CA ALA A 408 8.85 27.63 3.13
C ALA A 408 9.83 26.98 2.12
N THR A 409 11.14 26.99 2.40
CA THR A 409 12.17 26.54 1.44
C THR A 409 12.85 25.27 1.93
N ASP A 410 13.27 24.44 0.99
CA ASP A 410 14.03 23.22 1.26
C ASP A 410 15.55 23.50 1.13
N PRO A 411 16.32 23.39 2.23
CA PRO A 411 17.77 23.58 2.18
C PRO A 411 18.49 22.53 1.33
N GLU A 412 17.95 21.32 1.19
CA GLU A 412 18.52 20.24 0.40
C GLU A 412 18.44 20.51 -1.12
N TRP A 413 17.53 21.36 -1.54
CA TRP A 413 17.41 21.81 -2.93
C TRP A 413 17.92 23.23 -3.15
N GLY A 414 18.86 23.70 -2.30
CA GLY A 414 19.49 25.01 -2.44
C GLY A 414 18.62 26.16 -1.94
N GLY A 415 17.68 25.89 -1.06
CA GLY A 415 16.82 26.91 -0.45
C GLY A 415 15.69 27.41 -1.35
N ILE A 416 15.25 26.61 -2.31
CA ILE A 416 14.05 26.91 -3.12
C ILE A 416 12.78 26.46 -2.40
N VAL A 417 11.64 26.97 -2.84
CA VAL A 417 10.33 26.41 -2.48
C VAL A 417 10.06 25.26 -3.43
N ASP A 418 9.94 24.05 -2.90
CA ASP A 418 9.60 22.88 -3.70
C ASP A 418 8.22 23.05 -4.33
N PRO A 419 7.96 22.42 -5.49
CA PRO A 419 6.62 22.40 -6.05
C PRO A 419 5.61 21.73 -5.11
N ALA A 420 4.34 22.11 -5.21
CA ALA A 420 3.28 21.44 -4.48
C ALA A 420 3.23 19.93 -4.78
N ALA A 421 2.68 19.13 -3.88
CA ALA A 421 2.51 17.70 -4.07
C ALA A 421 1.84 17.39 -5.41
N GLY A 422 2.39 16.43 -6.15
CA GLY A 422 1.94 16.05 -7.49
C GLY A 422 2.35 16.98 -8.62
N ALA A 423 2.90 18.16 -8.35
CA ALA A 423 3.42 19.05 -9.39
C ALA A 423 4.81 18.59 -9.87
N TRP A 424 5.11 18.83 -11.14
CA TRP A 424 6.41 18.45 -11.73
C TRP A 424 7.56 19.22 -11.10
N PHE A 425 8.61 18.50 -10.68
CA PHE A 425 9.83 19.04 -10.07
C PHE A 425 11.04 18.79 -10.99
N PRO A 426 11.36 19.70 -11.90
CA PRO A 426 12.35 19.48 -12.96
C PRO A 426 13.75 19.07 -12.46
N GLN A 427 14.19 19.65 -11.33
CA GLN A 427 15.50 19.34 -10.74
C GLN A 427 15.55 17.91 -10.22
N GLN A 428 14.52 17.49 -9.48
CA GLN A 428 14.38 16.12 -8.96
C GLN A 428 14.29 15.11 -10.11
N ALA A 429 13.42 15.36 -11.10
CA ALA A 429 13.24 14.48 -12.26
C ALA A 429 14.57 14.22 -12.97
N LEU A 430 15.32 15.30 -13.27
CA LEU A 430 16.60 15.16 -13.93
C LEU A 430 17.63 14.39 -13.07
N GLN A 431 17.67 14.65 -11.76
CA GLN A 431 18.58 13.97 -10.85
C GLN A 431 18.23 12.48 -10.74
N LEU A 432 16.93 12.14 -10.63
CA LEU A 432 16.47 10.75 -10.64
C LEU A 432 16.92 10.01 -11.90
N ALA A 433 16.75 10.63 -13.07
CA ALA A 433 17.13 10.04 -14.35
C ALA A 433 18.66 9.89 -14.52
N GLN A 434 19.45 10.83 -13.98
CA GLN A 434 20.92 10.81 -14.02
C GLN A 434 21.52 9.74 -13.10
N LEU A 435 20.88 9.49 -11.95
CA LEU A 435 21.31 8.53 -10.94
C LEU A 435 20.58 7.19 -11.03
N ALA A 436 19.89 6.94 -12.14
CA ALA A 436 19.15 5.69 -12.34
C ALA A 436 20.02 4.46 -12.06
N ALA A 437 19.44 3.46 -11.38
CA ALA A 437 20.11 2.18 -11.18
C ALA A 437 20.54 1.57 -12.52
N PRO A 438 21.68 0.87 -12.57
CA PRO A 438 22.10 0.15 -13.76
C PRO A 438 20.95 -0.77 -14.23
N ARG A 439 20.76 -0.84 -15.53
CA ARG A 439 19.81 -1.81 -16.09
C ARG A 439 20.42 -3.19 -15.94
N GLY A 440 19.71 -4.06 -15.25
CA GLY A 440 20.07 -5.47 -15.14
C GLY A 440 19.96 -6.21 -16.49
#